data_08b66a2d02ffd55424a68fa157d6918f
#
_entry.id   08b66a2d02ffd55424a68fa157d6918f
#
_cell.length_a   1.000
_cell.length_b   1.000
_cell.length_c   1.000
_cell.angle_alpha   90.00
_cell.angle_beta   90.00
_cell.angle_gamma   90.00
#
_symmetry.space_group_name_H-M   'P 1'
#
loop_
_entity.id
_entity.type
_entity.pdbx_description
1 polymer ?
#
loop_
_entity_poly.entity_id
_entity_poly.type
_entity_poly.pdbx_seq_one_letter_code
_entity_poly.pdbx_strand_id
1 'polypeptide(L)'
;MRVTELYGKKRPVVSMEFFPPRDDSAAAKFDGIVDKLADRTPDYMTVTFGAGGSNRDGSYQTVKKLVKEKELPSVAYIAGYGLGPDEITTVLDNYKELGVETIFVIRGDKPRDENFAPHPESFDYASDMIGFIKDRYDFTLGCAGYPEGHLEAESLDKDI
;
A
#
# COMPACT_ATOMS: atom_id res chain seq x y z
N MET A 1 7.67 -7.95 8.87
CA MET A 1 6.70 -9.05 9.06
C MET A 1 6.10 -9.43 7.71
N ARG A 2 6.10 -10.72 7.40
CA ARG A 2 5.47 -11.28 6.18
C ARG A 2 4.04 -11.72 6.51
N VAL A 3 3.04 -11.10 5.90
CA VAL A 3 1.62 -11.41 6.16
C VAL A 3 1.28 -12.88 5.91
N THR A 4 1.95 -13.51 4.94
CA THR A 4 1.76 -14.94 4.62
C THR A 4 2.03 -15.87 5.81
N GLU A 5 2.89 -15.48 6.75
CA GLU A 5 3.17 -16.25 7.96
C GLU A 5 2.00 -16.26 8.97
N LEU A 6 1.05 -15.33 8.80
CA LEU A 6 -0.14 -15.23 9.65
C LEU A 6 -1.24 -16.19 9.23
N TYR A 7 -1.38 -16.46 7.92
CA TYR A 7 -2.50 -17.24 7.39
C TYR A 7 -2.46 -18.74 7.72
N GLY A 8 -1.31 -19.25 8.16
CA GLY A 8 -1.21 -20.63 8.66
C GLY A 8 -1.77 -20.85 10.06
N LYS A 9 -2.12 -19.78 10.78
CA LYS A 9 -2.67 -19.86 12.14
C LYS A 9 -4.15 -20.21 12.10
N LYS A 10 -4.61 -21.12 12.98
CA LYS A 10 -6.01 -21.54 13.07
C LYS A 10 -6.90 -20.50 13.80
N ARG A 11 -6.79 -19.21 13.43
CA ARG A 11 -7.59 -18.11 13.93
C ARG A 11 -7.74 -17.02 12.86
N PRO A 12 -8.77 -16.18 12.92
CA PRO A 12 -8.86 -15.03 12.05
C PRO A 12 -7.64 -14.12 12.17
N VAL A 13 -7.17 -13.60 11.03
CA VAL A 13 -6.18 -12.53 10.98
C VAL A 13 -6.93 -11.20 10.94
N VAL A 14 -6.59 -10.31 11.86
CA VAL A 14 -7.25 -9.01 12.01
C VAL A 14 -6.26 -7.91 11.61
N SER A 15 -6.64 -7.10 10.64
CA SER A 15 -5.90 -5.91 10.25
C SER A 15 -6.73 -4.64 10.41
N MET A 16 -6.05 -3.51 10.56
CA MET A 16 -6.68 -2.20 10.61
C MET A 16 -6.02 -1.29 9.58
N GLU A 17 -6.85 -0.63 8.77
CA GLU A 17 -6.40 0.24 7.70
C GLU A 17 -6.61 1.71 8.05
N PHE A 18 -5.60 2.53 7.71
CA PHE A 18 -5.61 3.96 7.93
C PHE A 18 -5.42 4.74 6.63
N PHE A 19 -6.09 5.86 6.56
CA PHE A 19 -5.72 6.94 5.65
C PHE A 19 -4.65 7.81 6.32
N PRO A 20 -3.64 8.28 5.57
CA PRO A 20 -2.71 9.27 6.09
C PRO A 20 -3.45 10.51 6.57
N PRO A 21 -3.06 11.11 7.71
CA PRO A 21 -3.62 12.39 8.14
C PRO A 21 -3.49 13.46 7.05
N ARG A 22 -4.54 14.26 6.86
CA ARG A 22 -4.57 15.28 5.81
C ARG A 22 -3.98 16.61 6.24
N ASP A 23 -3.95 16.86 7.55
CA ASP A 23 -3.50 18.12 8.15
C ASP A 23 -2.99 17.87 9.60
N ASP A 24 -2.39 18.90 10.20
CA ASP A 24 -1.81 18.83 11.53
C ASP A 24 -2.85 18.50 12.62
N SER A 25 -4.09 18.94 12.45
CA SER A 25 -5.17 18.63 13.41
C SER A 25 -5.55 17.15 13.36
N ALA A 26 -5.60 16.57 12.15
CA ALA A 26 -5.81 15.14 11.97
C ALA A 26 -4.61 14.34 12.49
N ALA A 27 -3.37 14.81 12.24
CA ALA A 27 -2.15 14.19 12.74
C ALA A 27 -2.10 14.15 14.28
N ALA A 28 -2.50 15.25 14.94
CA ALA A 28 -2.56 15.30 16.40
C ALA A 28 -3.53 14.28 17.04
N LYS A 29 -4.61 13.94 16.32
CA LYS A 29 -5.59 12.94 16.78
C LYS A 29 -5.19 11.51 16.40
N PHE A 30 -4.40 11.36 15.35
CA PHE A 30 -4.02 10.08 14.76
C PHE A 30 -3.33 9.18 15.77
N ASP A 31 -2.38 9.71 16.54
CA ASP A 31 -1.64 8.96 17.54
C ASP A 31 -2.56 8.32 18.59
N GLY A 32 -3.49 9.09 19.13
CA GLY A 32 -4.44 8.57 20.11
C GLY A 32 -5.43 7.55 19.54
N ILE A 33 -5.71 7.62 18.24
CA ILE A 33 -6.52 6.60 17.54
C ILE A 33 -5.70 5.32 17.36
N VAL A 34 -4.47 5.45 16.89
CA VAL A 34 -3.55 4.30 16.69
C VAL A 34 -3.33 3.56 18.02
N ASP A 35 -3.06 4.29 19.11
CA ASP A 35 -2.83 3.69 20.42
C ASP A 35 -4.05 2.86 20.89
N LYS A 36 -5.26 3.43 20.77
CA LYS A 36 -6.50 2.74 21.13
C LYS A 36 -6.77 1.49 20.28
N LEU A 37 -6.37 1.52 19.02
CA LEU A 37 -6.55 0.39 18.12
C LEU A 37 -5.44 -0.66 18.31
N ALA A 38 -4.23 -0.24 18.66
CA ALA A 38 -3.13 -1.13 19.03
C ALA A 38 -3.48 -1.97 20.29
N ASP A 39 -4.20 -1.39 21.25
CA ASP A 39 -4.72 -2.09 22.43
C ASP A 39 -5.65 -3.27 22.07
N ARG A 40 -6.21 -3.29 20.87
CA ARG A 40 -7.01 -4.41 20.35
C ARG A 40 -6.16 -5.53 19.74
N THR A 41 -4.84 -5.37 19.76
CA THR A 41 -3.88 -6.37 19.29
C THR A 41 -4.14 -6.87 17.87
N PRO A 42 -4.29 -5.96 16.87
CA PRO A 42 -4.39 -6.39 15.48
C PRO A 42 -3.11 -7.13 15.06
N ASP A 43 -3.23 -8.03 14.09
CA ASP A 43 -2.08 -8.76 13.58
C ASP A 43 -1.13 -7.85 12.78
N TYR A 44 -1.71 -6.86 12.09
CA TYR A 44 -0.96 -5.80 11.40
C TYR A 44 -1.83 -4.57 11.12
N MET A 45 -1.17 -3.48 10.80
CA MET A 45 -1.81 -2.25 10.36
C MET A 45 -1.42 -1.93 8.93
N THR A 46 -2.31 -1.29 8.18
CA THR A 46 -2.05 -0.85 6.81
C THR A 46 -2.26 0.64 6.67
N VAL A 47 -1.56 1.24 5.74
CA VAL A 47 -1.72 2.65 5.38
C VAL A 47 -1.95 2.73 3.88
N THR A 48 -3.06 3.36 3.48
CA THR A 48 -3.38 3.55 2.07
C THR A 48 -2.36 4.47 1.40
N PHE A 49 -2.12 4.25 0.12
CA PHE A 49 -1.30 5.12 -0.71
C PHE A 49 -2.19 6.19 -1.35
N GLY A 50 -1.83 7.45 -1.25
CA GLY A 50 -2.69 8.54 -1.73
C GLY A 50 -3.06 8.39 -3.21
N ALA A 51 -4.36 8.48 -3.51
CA ALA A 51 -4.87 8.40 -4.87
C ALA A 51 -4.20 9.45 -5.77
N GLY A 52 -3.76 9.03 -6.97
CA GLY A 52 -3.09 9.92 -7.92
C GLY A 52 -1.76 10.51 -7.43
N GLY A 53 -1.13 9.93 -6.42
CA GLY A 53 0.13 10.41 -5.87
C GLY A 53 0.04 11.66 -5.01
N SER A 54 -1.16 12.13 -4.69
CA SER A 54 -1.39 13.41 -4.01
C SER A 54 -0.92 13.47 -2.55
N ASN A 55 -0.64 12.32 -1.93
CA ASN A 55 -0.18 12.27 -0.53
C ASN A 55 0.82 11.14 -0.28
N ARG A 56 1.78 10.96 -1.20
CA ARG A 56 2.83 9.92 -1.07
C ARG A 56 3.65 10.13 0.19
N ASP A 57 4.05 11.38 0.46
CA ASP A 57 4.82 11.72 1.64
C ASP A 57 4.04 11.43 2.92
N GLY A 58 2.76 11.75 2.97
CA GLY A 58 1.89 11.46 4.10
C GLY A 58 1.77 9.96 4.36
N SER A 59 1.65 9.14 3.31
CA SER A 59 1.64 7.67 3.43
C SER A 59 2.96 7.16 4.00
N TYR A 60 4.09 7.60 3.46
CA TYR A 60 5.41 7.23 3.94
C TYR A 60 5.63 7.62 5.41
N GLN A 61 5.32 8.87 5.79
CA GLN A 61 5.48 9.35 7.17
C GLN A 61 4.59 8.57 8.14
N THR A 62 3.37 8.22 7.71
CA THR A 62 2.46 7.42 8.52
C THR A 62 2.99 5.99 8.71
N VAL A 63 3.46 5.33 7.65
CA VAL A 63 4.09 3.99 7.76
C VAL A 63 5.33 4.06 8.65
N LYS A 64 6.19 5.08 8.46
CA LYS A 64 7.38 5.30 9.29
C LYS A 64 7.02 5.42 10.77
N LYS A 65 5.98 6.20 11.09
CA LYS A 65 5.48 6.35 12.47
C LYS A 65 5.04 5.01 13.05
N LEU A 66 4.22 4.24 12.31
CA LEU A 66 3.74 2.94 12.79
C LEU A 66 4.91 1.98 13.05
N VAL A 67 5.87 1.90 12.12
CA VAL A 67 6.98 0.95 12.20
C VAL A 67 8.04 1.38 13.20
N LYS A 68 8.47 2.65 13.20
CA LYS A 68 9.65 3.11 13.96
C LYS A 68 9.32 3.72 15.31
N GLU A 69 8.16 4.38 15.45
CA GLU A 69 7.80 5.05 16.69
C GLU A 69 6.84 4.20 17.54
N LYS A 70 5.92 3.47 16.87
CA LYS A 70 4.93 2.63 17.55
C LYS A 70 5.31 1.15 17.59
N GLU A 71 6.33 0.75 16.85
CA GLU A 71 6.82 -0.64 16.72
C GLU A 71 5.70 -1.65 16.33
N LEU A 72 4.75 -1.17 15.53
CA LEU A 72 3.58 -1.97 15.12
C LEU A 72 3.87 -2.71 13.80
N PRO A 73 3.45 -3.99 13.69
CA PRO A 73 3.51 -4.71 12.43
C PRO A 73 2.73 -3.97 11.37
N SER A 74 3.38 -3.60 10.25
CA SER A 74 2.76 -2.75 9.25
C SER A 74 2.98 -3.26 7.84
N VAL A 75 1.97 -3.08 7.00
CA VAL A 75 1.96 -3.32 5.56
C VAL A 75 1.78 -1.98 4.86
N ALA A 76 2.62 -1.71 3.87
CA ALA A 76 2.51 -0.50 3.09
C ALA A 76 1.80 -0.76 1.75
N TYR A 77 1.10 0.24 1.24
CA TYR A 77 0.53 0.23 -0.10
C TYR A 77 1.44 0.94 -1.09
N ILE A 78 1.38 0.52 -2.34
CA ILE A 78 1.84 1.29 -3.48
C ILE A 78 0.76 1.32 -4.56
N ALA A 79 0.41 2.52 -5.02
CA ALA A 79 -0.48 2.74 -6.17
C ALA A 79 0.36 3.25 -7.34
N GLY A 80 0.44 2.45 -8.39
CA GLY A 80 1.39 2.68 -9.48
C GLY A 80 0.90 3.56 -10.63
N TYR A 81 -0.38 3.97 -10.64
CA TYR A 81 -0.91 4.72 -11.77
C TYR A 81 -0.07 5.98 -12.07
N GLY A 82 0.45 6.02 -13.28
CA GLY A 82 1.25 7.15 -13.77
C GLY A 82 2.67 7.25 -13.22
N LEU A 83 3.11 6.33 -12.36
CA LEU A 83 4.49 6.28 -11.88
C LEU A 83 5.39 5.53 -12.84
N GLY A 84 6.59 6.08 -13.06
CA GLY A 84 7.66 5.37 -13.75
C GLY A 84 8.40 4.38 -12.86
N PRO A 85 9.20 3.47 -13.47
CA PRO A 85 9.99 2.47 -12.73
C PRO A 85 10.90 3.07 -11.66
N ASP A 86 11.53 4.21 -11.90
CA ASP A 86 12.43 4.87 -10.95
C ASP A 86 11.68 5.45 -9.73
N GLU A 87 10.49 6.00 -9.96
CA GLU A 87 9.65 6.50 -8.87
C GLU A 87 9.17 5.35 -7.98
N ILE A 88 8.75 4.23 -8.60
CA ILE A 88 8.35 3.01 -7.88
C ILE A 88 9.53 2.47 -7.08
N THR A 89 10.72 2.38 -7.69
CA THR A 89 11.95 1.95 -7.02
C THR A 89 12.23 2.82 -5.79
N THR A 90 12.16 4.15 -5.94
CA THR A 90 12.38 5.09 -4.82
C THR A 90 11.42 4.82 -3.66
N VAL A 91 10.14 4.62 -3.94
CA VAL A 91 9.13 4.31 -2.90
C VAL A 91 9.44 2.99 -2.20
N LEU A 92 9.79 1.95 -2.97
CA LEU A 92 10.07 0.63 -2.44
C LEU A 92 11.37 0.58 -1.62
N ASP A 93 12.40 1.28 -2.05
CA ASP A 93 13.65 1.41 -1.30
C ASP A 93 13.41 2.09 0.06
N ASN A 94 12.62 3.16 0.08
CA ASN A 94 12.23 3.82 1.31
C ASN A 94 11.47 2.87 2.27
N TYR A 95 10.56 2.07 1.77
CA TYR A 95 9.84 1.08 2.59
C TYR A 95 10.76 -0.05 3.06
N LYS A 96 11.70 -0.49 2.23
CA LYS A 96 12.70 -1.50 2.59
C LYS A 96 13.60 -1.00 3.72
N GLU A 97 14.05 0.25 3.67
CA GLU A 97 14.85 0.88 4.72
C GLU A 97 14.08 1.01 6.04
N LEU A 98 12.77 1.18 6.00
CA LEU A 98 11.93 1.14 7.19
C LEU A 98 11.80 -0.28 7.77
N GLY A 99 12.14 -1.33 7.04
CA GLY A 99 11.96 -2.72 7.45
C GLY A 99 10.56 -3.27 7.16
N VAL A 100 9.83 -2.63 6.25
CA VAL A 100 8.57 -3.20 5.71
C VAL A 100 8.91 -4.43 4.88
N GLU A 101 8.19 -5.53 5.06
CA GLU A 101 8.41 -6.80 4.36
C GLU A 101 7.22 -7.24 3.50
N THR A 102 6.09 -6.54 3.65
CA THR A 102 4.88 -6.81 2.87
C THR A 102 4.37 -5.51 2.22
N ILE A 103 4.18 -5.56 0.91
CA ILE A 103 3.65 -4.45 0.11
C ILE A 103 2.34 -4.87 -0.52
N PHE A 104 1.32 -4.03 -0.41
CA PHE A 104 0.06 -4.19 -1.12
C PHE A 104 0.10 -3.36 -2.41
N VAL A 105 0.07 -4.05 -3.54
CA VAL A 105 0.25 -3.46 -4.87
C VAL A 105 -1.10 -3.24 -5.51
N ILE A 106 -1.43 -2.00 -5.83
CA ILE A 106 -2.65 -1.64 -6.56
C ILE A 106 -2.30 -0.79 -7.77
N ARG A 107 -3.10 -0.84 -8.81
CA ARG A 107 -2.93 0.08 -9.95
C ARG A 107 -3.11 1.51 -9.50
N GLY A 108 -4.13 1.76 -8.72
CA GLY A 108 -4.60 3.08 -8.34
C GLY A 108 -5.55 3.67 -9.38
N ASP A 109 -6.22 4.76 -8.99
CA ASP A 109 -7.18 5.45 -9.83
C ASP A 109 -6.51 6.53 -10.67
N LYS A 110 -7.07 6.77 -11.87
CA LYS A 110 -6.68 7.90 -12.69
C LYS A 110 -6.96 9.22 -11.96
N PRO A 111 -5.97 10.12 -11.83
CA PRO A 111 -6.19 11.44 -11.26
C PRO A 111 -7.31 12.20 -11.99
N ARG A 112 -8.05 13.01 -11.23
CA ARG A 112 -9.12 13.86 -11.79
C ARG A 112 -8.59 15.09 -12.53
N ASP A 113 -7.29 15.37 -12.41
CA ASP A 113 -6.65 16.48 -13.11
C ASP A 113 -6.57 16.14 -14.62
N GLU A 114 -7.24 16.91 -15.44
CA GLU A 114 -7.24 16.74 -16.91
C GLU A 114 -5.86 16.97 -17.54
N ASN A 115 -4.96 17.68 -16.86
CA ASN A 115 -3.59 17.92 -17.30
C ASN A 115 -2.60 16.85 -16.80
N PHE A 116 -3.07 15.87 -16.05
CA PHE A 116 -2.21 14.80 -15.57
C PHE A 116 -1.67 13.98 -16.75
N ALA A 117 -0.35 13.94 -16.86
CA ALA A 117 0.35 13.10 -17.82
C ALA A 117 1.05 11.95 -17.07
N PRO A 118 0.68 10.69 -17.33
CA PRO A 118 1.40 9.56 -16.73
C PRO A 118 2.83 9.51 -17.29
N HIS A 119 3.73 8.92 -16.51
CA HIS A 119 5.08 8.65 -16.99
C HIS A 119 5.03 7.75 -18.24
N PRO A 120 5.85 7.99 -19.28
CA PRO A 120 5.81 7.17 -20.51
C PRO A 120 6.02 5.67 -20.30
N GLU A 121 6.74 5.31 -19.24
CA GLU A 121 7.02 3.91 -18.85
C GLU A 121 6.19 3.47 -17.63
N SER A 122 5.05 4.14 -17.36
CA SER A 122 4.15 3.71 -16.29
C SER A 122 3.51 2.36 -16.63
N PHE A 123 3.23 1.57 -15.62
CA PHE A 123 2.57 0.29 -15.78
C PHE A 123 1.06 0.47 -15.98
N ASP A 124 0.50 -0.22 -16.97
CA ASP A 124 -0.94 -0.19 -17.24
C ASP A 124 -1.74 -1.00 -16.21
N TYR A 125 -1.14 -2.09 -15.69
CA TYR A 125 -1.78 -3.02 -14.76
C TYR A 125 -0.94 -3.24 -13.50
N ALA A 126 -1.63 -3.57 -12.40
CA ALA A 126 -0.97 -3.95 -11.15
C ALA A 126 -0.13 -5.23 -11.32
N SER A 127 -0.55 -6.15 -12.19
CA SER A 127 0.18 -7.38 -12.51
C SER A 127 1.58 -7.12 -13.06
N ASP A 128 1.73 -6.13 -13.96
CA ASP A 128 3.01 -5.76 -14.55
C ASP A 128 3.94 -5.17 -13.50
N MET A 129 3.40 -4.31 -12.64
CA MET A 129 4.14 -3.74 -11.52
C MET A 129 4.54 -4.81 -10.49
N ILE A 130 3.68 -5.80 -10.23
CA ILE A 130 4.01 -6.95 -9.38
C ILE A 130 5.19 -7.73 -9.97
N GLY A 131 5.18 -8.01 -11.28
CA GLY A 131 6.30 -8.62 -11.98
C GLY A 131 7.60 -7.84 -11.78
N PHE A 132 7.56 -6.53 -12.05
CA PHE A 132 8.69 -5.62 -11.86
C PHE A 132 9.26 -5.65 -10.43
N ILE A 133 8.37 -5.66 -9.42
CA ILE A 133 8.78 -5.69 -8.01
C ILE A 133 9.41 -7.04 -7.65
N LYS A 134 8.81 -8.16 -8.06
CA LYS A 134 9.30 -9.52 -7.78
C LYS A 134 10.70 -9.76 -8.33
N ASP A 135 11.05 -9.16 -9.46
CA ASP A 135 12.37 -9.32 -10.07
C ASP A 135 13.48 -8.58 -9.29
N ARG A 136 13.12 -7.63 -8.42
CA ARG A 136 14.07 -6.70 -7.76
C ARG A 136 14.06 -6.76 -6.25
N TYR A 137 12.98 -7.22 -5.66
CA TYR A 137 12.76 -7.16 -4.21
C TYR A 137 12.22 -8.49 -3.67
N ASP A 138 12.60 -8.80 -2.43
CA ASP A 138 12.09 -9.95 -1.68
C ASP A 138 10.94 -9.54 -0.74
N PHE A 139 9.99 -8.75 -1.24
CA PHE A 139 8.77 -8.44 -0.51
C PHE A 139 7.74 -9.57 -0.64
N THR A 140 6.97 -9.78 0.41
CA THR A 140 5.67 -10.43 0.28
C THR A 140 4.72 -9.44 -0.41
N LEU A 141 4.08 -9.86 -1.50
CA LEU A 141 3.18 -8.99 -2.26
C LEU A 141 1.72 -9.44 -2.07
N GLY A 142 0.86 -8.49 -1.81
CA GLY A 142 -0.59 -8.61 -1.89
C GLY A 142 -1.13 -7.73 -3.02
N CYS A 143 -2.32 -8.03 -3.51
CA CYS A 143 -3.01 -7.21 -4.51
C CYS A 143 -4.52 -7.19 -4.24
N ALA A 144 -5.22 -6.26 -4.89
CA ALA A 144 -6.68 -6.27 -4.92
C ALA A 144 -7.19 -7.44 -5.77
N GLY A 145 -8.34 -7.98 -5.40
CA GLY A 145 -9.07 -8.99 -6.19
C GLY A 145 -10.51 -8.54 -6.37
N TYR A 146 -11.09 -8.83 -7.52
CA TYR A 146 -12.46 -8.48 -7.87
C TYR A 146 -13.23 -9.75 -8.22
N PRO A 147 -13.86 -10.42 -7.23
CA PRO A 147 -14.56 -11.69 -7.48
C PRO A 147 -15.68 -11.59 -8.54
N GLU A 148 -16.28 -10.42 -8.66
CA GLU A 148 -17.31 -10.11 -9.66
C GLU A 148 -16.72 -9.64 -11.01
N GLY A 149 -15.39 -9.55 -11.13
CA GLY A 149 -14.68 -8.99 -12.26
C GLY A 149 -14.46 -7.48 -12.14
N HIS A 150 -13.31 -7.01 -12.60
CA HIS A 150 -12.99 -5.58 -12.66
C HIS A 150 -13.80 -4.91 -13.77
N LEU A 151 -14.28 -3.68 -13.54
CA LEU A 151 -15.13 -2.95 -14.49
C LEU A 151 -14.48 -2.70 -15.86
N GLU A 152 -13.16 -2.66 -15.92
CA GLU A 152 -12.38 -2.42 -17.15
C GLU A 152 -11.88 -3.73 -17.77
N ALA A 153 -12.14 -4.89 -17.16
CA ALA A 153 -11.74 -6.17 -17.73
C ALA A 153 -12.68 -6.56 -18.88
N GLU A 154 -12.11 -7.11 -19.96
CA GLU A 154 -12.91 -7.58 -21.11
C GLU A 154 -13.80 -8.77 -20.75
N SER A 155 -13.38 -9.60 -19.81
CA SER A 155 -14.12 -10.74 -19.28
C SER A 155 -13.54 -11.15 -17.93
N LEU A 156 -14.32 -11.93 -17.15
CA LEU A 156 -13.87 -12.48 -15.88
C LEU A 156 -12.62 -13.36 -16.04
N ASP A 157 -12.55 -14.15 -17.11
CA ASP A 157 -11.41 -15.03 -17.39
C ASP A 157 -10.12 -14.26 -17.72
N LYS A 158 -10.23 -12.98 -18.08
CA LYS A 158 -9.07 -12.11 -18.35
C LYS A 158 -8.70 -11.23 -17.16
N ASP A 159 -9.56 -11.15 -16.15
CA ASP A 159 -9.33 -10.39 -14.92
C ASP A 159 -8.58 -11.23 -13.87
N ILE A 160 -8.63 -12.52 -13.96
CA ILE A 160 -7.98 -13.52 -13.11
C ILE A 160 -6.76 -14.08 -13.83
#